data_22faea7d5b82cf01923e412c51952d49
#
_entry.id   22faea7d5b82cf01923e412c51952d49
#
_cell.length_a   1.000
_cell.length_b   1.000
_cell.length_c   1.000
_cell.angle_alpha   90.00
_cell.angle_beta   90.00
_cell.angle_gamma   90.00
#
_symmetry.space_group_name_H-M   'P 1'
#
loop_
_entity.id
_entity.type
_entity.pdbx_description
1 polymer ?
#
loop_
_entity_poly.entity_id
_entity_poly.type
_entity_poly.pdbx_seq_one_letter_code
_entity_poly.pdbx_strand_id
1 'polypeptide(L)'
;MDFSLIKSCDQHTAMEIYDASMHGKIGVNVGHVSGISNMLLTILHQNPELLNVHAYNYREGILSSMVVPQYCYTQEKAAGLLAECNEKADSIAEKIRNSRLSTYDSVIRVHDILARKVKYEYDLSYEDHSIVGALLTQTGCCESISKAFKFILDKLEIPCLCVSGDAYDAGRGKRDA
;
A
#
# COMPACT_ATOMS: atom_id res chain seq x y z
N MET A 1 -8.99 -2.39 -5.01
CA MET A 1 -9.18 -2.07 -3.58
C MET A 1 -9.49 -3.33 -2.79
N ASP A 2 -8.94 -3.45 -1.59
CA ASP A 2 -9.04 -4.64 -0.75
C ASP A 2 -9.39 -4.24 0.69
N PHE A 3 -10.55 -4.66 1.17
CA PHE A 3 -11.05 -4.42 2.52
C PHE A 3 -11.33 -5.72 3.28
N SER A 4 -10.76 -6.84 2.82
CA SER A 4 -11.00 -8.17 3.37
C SER A 4 -10.66 -8.30 4.87
N LEU A 5 -9.71 -7.50 5.36
CA LEU A 5 -9.32 -7.45 6.78
C LEU A 5 -10.16 -6.47 7.61
N ILE A 6 -11.10 -5.73 7.02
CA ILE A 6 -11.97 -4.78 7.71
C ILE A 6 -13.31 -5.47 8.01
N LYS A 7 -13.83 -5.28 9.22
CA LYS A 7 -15.15 -5.81 9.60
C LYS A 7 -16.22 -5.34 8.62
N SER A 8 -17.16 -6.19 8.28
CA SER A 8 -18.21 -5.90 7.29
C SER A 8 -19.03 -4.65 7.59
N CYS A 9 -19.28 -4.36 8.87
CA CYS A 9 -19.97 -3.13 9.31
C CYS A 9 -19.19 -1.84 9.03
N ASP A 10 -17.86 -1.93 8.92
CA ASP A 10 -16.97 -0.78 8.76
C ASP A 10 -16.48 -0.63 7.30
N GLN A 11 -16.78 -1.59 6.43
CA GLN A 11 -16.31 -1.57 5.03
C GLN A 11 -16.86 -0.40 4.22
N HIS A 12 -18.10 0.04 4.50
CA HIS A 12 -18.67 1.23 3.85
C HIS A 12 -17.86 2.48 4.17
N THR A 13 -17.55 2.70 5.45
CA THR A 13 -16.70 3.81 5.89
C THR A 13 -15.29 3.72 5.32
N ALA A 14 -14.72 2.52 5.26
CA ALA A 14 -13.42 2.31 4.64
C ALA A 14 -13.42 2.66 3.14
N MET A 15 -14.51 2.33 2.43
CA MET A 15 -14.69 2.69 1.02
C MET A 15 -14.79 4.21 0.83
N GLU A 16 -15.54 4.91 1.67
CA GLU A 16 -15.63 6.38 1.63
C GLU A 16 -14.28 7.05 1.85
N ILE A 17 -13.48 6.55 2.80
CA ILE A 17 -12.13 7.05 3.06
C ILE A 17 -11.20 6.77 1.87
N TYR A 18 -11.27 5.55 1.32
CA TYR A 18 -10.49 5.18 0.13
C TYR A 18 -10.82 6.07 -1.07
N ASP A 19 -12.10 6.21 -1.39
CA ASP A 19 -12.56 7.05 -2.52
C ASP A 19 -12.17 8.51 -2.34
N ALA A 20 -12.31 9.04 -1.14
CA ALA A 20 -11.87 10.39 -0.82
C ALA A 20 -10.36 10.57 -1.02
N SER A 21 -9.58 9.58 -0.60
CA SER A 21 -8.12 9.57 -0.73
C SER A 21 -7.68 9.50 -2.19
N MET A 22 -8.33 8.65 -3.00
CA MET A 22 -8.06 8.55 -4.44
C MET A 22 -8.37 9.85 -5.19
N HIS A 23 -9.39 10.58 -4.74
CA HIS A 23 -9.82 11.84 -5.40
C HIS A 23 -9.24 13.12 -4.77
N GLY A 24 -8.26 13.00 -3.86
CA GLY A 24 -7.57 14.15 -3.27
C GLY A 24 -8.45 15.02 -2.39
N LYS A 25 -9.49 14.46 -1.74
CA LYS A 25 -10.35 15.22 -0.83
C LYS A 25 -9.59 15.62 0.44
N ILE A 26 -9.89 16.81 0.96
CA ILE A 26 -9.22 17.37 2.14
C ILE A 26 -9.53 16.56 3.41
N GLY A 27 -10.71 15.93 3.48
CA GLY A 27 -11.11 15.10 4.61
C GLY A 27 -12.46 14.46 4.41
N VAL A 28 -12.74 13.46 5.23
CA VAL A 28 -13.99 12.70 5.25
C VAL A 28 -14.57 12.70 6.66
N ASN A 29 -15.83 13.08 6.78
CA ASN A 29 -16.56 12.89 8.03
C ASN A 29 -17.03 11.44 8.12
N VAL A 30 -16.64 10.78 9.20
CA VAL A 30 -17.03 9.41 9.51
C VAL A 30 -17.73 9.34 10.86
N GLY A 31 -18.59 8.36 11.05
CA GLY A 31 -19.16 8.07 12.36
C GLY A 31 -18.09 7.62 13.36
N HIS A 32 -18.53 7.27 14.57
CA HIS A 32 -17.62 6.64 15.53
C HIS A 32 -17.28 5.22 15.09
N VAL A 33 -15.99 4.99 14.80
CA VAL A 33 -15.45 3.68 14.38
C VAL A 33 -14.47 3.19 15.44
N SER A 34 -14.81 2.09 16.10
CA SER A 34 -13.90 1.45 17.05
C SER A 34 -12.70 0.87 16.32
N GLY A 35 -11.50 1.24 16.75
CA GLY A 35 -10.26 0.77 16.12
C GLY A 35 -9.95 1.47 14.79
N ILE A 36 -10.38 2.72 14.62
CA ILE A 36 -10.17 3.52 13.41
C ILE A 36 -8.71 3.51 12.93
N SER A 37 -7.73 3.57 13.85
CA SER A 37 -6.31 3.57 13.48
C SER A 37 -5.92 2.29 12.73
N ASN A 38 -6.39 1.13 13.19
CA ASN A 38 -6.13 -0.14 12.52
C ASN A 38 -6.83 -0.20 11.15
N MET A 39 -8.04 0.35 11.04
CA MET A 39 -8.74 0.44 9.76
C MET A 39 -7.97 1.32 8.77
N LEU A 40 -7.49 2.48 9.20
CA LEU A 40 -6.71 3.40 8.36
C LEU A 40 -5.40 2.78 7.87
N LEU A 41 -4.67 2.08 8.76
CA LEU A 41 -3.47 1.32 8.37
C LEU A 41 -3.82 0.19 7.39
N THR A 42 -4.93 -0.51 7.61
CA THR A 42 -5.39 -1.55 6.69
C THR A 42 -5.69 -0.97 5.30
N ILE A 43 -6.39 0.18 5.24
CA ILE A 43 -6.67 0.86 3.96
C ILE A 43 -5.36 1.16 3.22
N LEU A 44 -4.35 1.71 3.90
CA LEU A 44 -3.05 2.05 3.30
C LEU A 44 -2.27 0.84 2.82
N HIS A 45 -2.24 -0.23 3.63
CA HIS A 45 -1.40 -1.39 3.32
C HIS A 45 -2.03 -2.34 2.30
N GLN A 46 -3.37 -2.48 2.33
CA GLN A 46 -4.05 -3.38 1.40
C GLN A 46 -4.33 -2.76 0.04
N ASN A 47 -4.19 -1.43 -0.11
CA ASN A 47 -4.47 -0.71 -1.36
C ASN A 47 -3.24 0.08 -1.84
N PRO A 48 -2.25 -0.61 -2.44
CA PRO A 48 -0.98 -0.01 -2.88
C PRO A 48 -1.14 1.13 -3.89
N GLU A 49 -2.27 1.18 -4.59
CA GLU A 49 -2.64 2.24 -5.52
C GLU A 49 -2.86 3.60 -4.84
N LEU A 50 -3.08 3.63 -3.51
CA LEU A 50 -3.10 4.85 -2.70
C LEU A 50 -1.70 5.45 -2.50
N LEU A 51 -0.86 5.41 -3.53
CA LEU A 51 0.55 5.85 -3.47
C LEU A 51 0.75 7.31 -3.05
N ASN A 52 -0.32 8.13 -3.15
CA ASN A 52 -0.29 9.54 -2.79
C ASN A 52 -0.53 9.81 -1.30
N VAL A 53 -1.02 8.82 -0.56
CA VAL A 53 -1.33 8.98 0.87
C VAL A 53 -0.26 8.28 1.70
N HIS A 54 0.48 9.04 2.52
CA HIS A 54 1.48 8.45 3.41
C HIS A 54 0.96 8.25 4.84
N ALA A 55 -0.06 8.98 5.24
CA ALA A 55 -0.67 8.88 6.56
C ALA A 55 -2.10 9.40 6.58
N TYR A 56 -2.80 9.12 7.66
CA TYR A 56 -4.08 9.74 7.97
C TYR A 56 -4.00 10.45 9.32
N ASN A 57 -4.50 11.67 9.39
CA ASN A 57 -4.85 12.31 10.65
C ASN A 57 -6.30 12.01 10.98
N TYR A 58 -6.56 11.72 12.26
CA TYR A 58 -7.89 11.47 12.76
C TYR A 58 -8.23 12.45 13.88
N ARG A 59 -9.39 13.07 13.80
CA ARG A 59 -9.90 14.02 14.82
C ARG A 59 -11.25 13.54 15.30
N GLU A 60 -11.36 13.23 16.58
CA GLU A 60 -12.63 12.93 17.22
C GLU A 60 -13.41 14.21 17.50
N GLY A 61 -14.69 14.21 17.10
CA GLY A 61 -15.67 15.22 17.46
C GLY A 61 -16.81 14.61 18.29
N ILE A 62 -17.67 15.44 18.85
CA ILE A 62 -18.79 15.00 19.72
C ILE A 62 -19.83 14.19 18.92
N LEU A 63 -20.13 14.60 17.69
CA LEU A 63 -21.17 14.00 16.84
C LEU A 63 -20.63 13.20 15.67
N SER A 64 -19.41 13.51 15.22
CA SER A 64 -18.75 12.83 14.11
C SER A 64 -17.25 13.00 14.23
N SER A 65 -16.52 12.12 13.57
CA SER A 65 -15.06 12.19 13.50
C SER A 65 -14.62 12.54 12.08
N MET A 66 -13.47 13.16 11.93
CA MET A 66 -12.92 13.53 10.64
C MET A 66 -11.61 12.80 10.39
N VAL A 67 -11.51 12.13 9.25
CA VAL A 67 -10.29 11.54 8.71
C VAL A 67 -9.72 12.46 7.64
N VAL A 68 -8.44 12.81 7.76
CA VAL A 68 -7.74 13.74 6.86
C VAL A 68 -6.54 13.04 6.25
N PRO A 69 -6.61 12.65 4.95
CA PRO A 69 -5.46 12.08 4.26
C PRO A 69 -4.30 13.07 4.17
N GLN A 70 -3.08 12.58 4.34
CA GLN A 70 -1.85 13.35 4.16
C GLN A 70 -1.23 12.98 2.82
N TYR A 71 -1.24 13.92 1.89
CA TYR A 71 -0.80 13.69 0.52
C TYR A 71 0.67 14.07 0.32
N CYS A 72 1.40 13.24 -0.46
CA CYS A 72 2.79 13.50 -0.87
C CYS A 72 2.89 14.37 -2.13
N TYR A 73 1.89 14.26 -3.03
CA TYR A 73 1.91 14.90 -4.33
C TYR A 73 0.61 15.66 -4.64
N THR A 74 0.67 16.52 -5.66
CA THR A 74 -0.57 17.00 -6.30
C THR A 74 -1.30 15.82 -6.94
N GLN A 75 -2.61 15.93 -7.08
CA GLN A 75 -3.43 14.85 -7.64
C GLN A 75 -3.02 14.49 -9.07
N GLU A 76 -2.66 15.47 -9.88
CA GLU A 76 -2.18 15.26 -11.25
C GLU A 76 -0.87 14.44 -11.28
N LYS A 77 0.10 14.82 -10.42
CA LYS A 77 1.37 14.09 -10.32
C LYS A 77 1.15 12.67 -9.82
N ALA A 78 0.29 12.47 -8.84
CA ALA A 78 -0.05 11.15 -8.31
C ALA A 78 -0.68 10.25 -9.38
N ALA A 79 -1.59 10.77 -10.19
CA ALA A 79 -2.20 10.04 -11.29
C ALA A 79 -1.17 9.61 -12.35
N GLY A 80 -0.22 10.49 -12.70
CA GLY A 80 0.89 10.16 -13.61
C GLY A 80 1.76 9.03 -13.04
N LEU A 81 2.20 9.16 -11.79
CA LEU A 81 3.02 8.13 -11.12
C LEU A 81 2.28 6.79 -11.02
N LEU A 82 0.97 6.81 -10.73
CA LEU A 82 0.17 5.58 -10.68
C LEU A 82 0.09 4.92 -12.06
N ALA A 83 -0.05 5.70 -13.14
CA ALA A 83 -0.04 5.16 -14.49
C ALA A 83 1.30 4.48 -14.83
N GLU A 84 2.44 5.11 -14.48
CA GLU A 84 3.77 4.52 -14.66
C GLU A 84 3.97 3.24 -13.82
N CYS A 85 3.51 3.24 -12.55
CA CYS A 85 3.55 2.05 -11.71
C CYS A 85 2.69 0.91 -12.29
N ASN A 86 1.50 1.22 -12.81
CA ASN A 86 0.66 0.25 -13.49
C ASN A 86 1.37 -0.36 -14.70
N GLU A 87 1.93 0.45 -15.59
CA GLU A 87 2.67 -0.02 -16.76
C GLU A 87 3.82 -0.98 -16.37
N LYS A 88 4.58 -0.63 -15.34
CA LYS A 88 5.66 -1.49 -14.83
C LYS A 88 5.14 -2.81 -14.26
N ALA A 89 4.11 -2.76 -13.43
CA ALA A 89 3.53 -3.95 -12.82
C ALA A 89 2.87 -4.86 -13.88
N ASP A 90 2.14 -4.29 -14.83
CA ASP A 90 1.52 -5.03 -15.93
C ASP A 90 2.57 -5.71 -16.82
N SER A 91 3.67 -5.02 -17.15
CA SER A 91 4.80 -5.60 -17.89
C SER A 91 5.44 -6.80 -17.17
N ILE A 92 5.57 -6.71 -15.83
CA ILE A 92 6.11 -7.83 -15.03
C ILE A 92 5.10 -8.99 -15.01
N ALA A 93 3.83 -8.69 -14.74
CA ALA A 93 2.76 -9.69 -14.67
C ALA A 93 2.59 -10.43 -16.01
N GLU A 94 2.63 -9.72 -17.13
CA GLU A 94 2.53 -10.32 -18.46
C GLU A 94 3.69 -11.30 -18.74
N LYS A 95 4.92 -10.93 -18.42
CA LYS A 95 6.09 -11.81 -18.58
C LYS A 95 5.95 -13.09 -17.76
N ILE A 96 5.40 -12.98 -16.54
CA ILE A 96 5.19 -14.13 -15.66
C ILE A 96 4.08 -15.03 -16.21
N ARG A 97 2.93 -14.46 -16.66
CA ARG A 97 1.85 -15.24 -17.28
C ARG A 97 2.35 -16.00 -18.52
N ASN A 98 3.12 -15.35 -19.37
CA ASN A 98 3.66 -15.95 -20.58
C ASN A 98 4.66 -17.08 -20.29
N SER A 99 5.28 -17.09 -19.11
CA SER A 99 6.20 -18.16 -18.67
C SER A 99 5.48 -19.42 -18.21
N ARG A 100 4.16 -19.43 -18.08
CA ARG A 100 3.30 -20.56 -17.68
C ARG A 100 3.76 -21.24 -16.38
N LEU A 101 4.23 -20.45 -15.43
CA LEU A 101 4.68 -20.92 -14.13
C LEU A 101 3.48 -21.37 -13.27
N SER A 102 3.74 -22.21 -12.28
CA SER A 102 2.77 -22.46 -11.21
C SER A 102 2.52 -21.18 -10.40
N THR A 103 1.43 -21.15 -9.63
CA THR A 103 1.16 -20.02 -8.72
C THR A 103 2.32 -19.80 -7.77
N TYR A 104 2.86 -20.87 -7.18
CA TYR A 104 4.01 -20.80 -6.27
C TYR A 104 5.25 -20.20 -6.96
N ASP A 105 5.63 -20.72 -8.14
CA ASP A 105 6.78 -20.23 -8.89
C ASP A 105 6.59 -18.78 -9.35
N SER A 106 5.35 -18.37 -9.65
CA SER A 106 5.01 -16.99 -9.97
C SER A 106 5.26 -16.06 -8.78
N VAL A 107 4.85 -16.46 -7.57
CA VAL A 107 5.13 -15.71 -6.33
C VAL A 107 6.63 -15.56 -6.10
N ILE A 108 7.40 -16.67 -6.21
CA ILE A 108 8.86 -16.65 -6.08
C ILE A 108 9.49 -15.74 -7.15
N ARG A 109 8.96 -15.78 -8.37
CA ARG A 109 9.46 -14.94 -9.47
C ARG A 109 9.27 -13.46 -9.22
N VAL A 110 8.12 -13.04 -8.68
CA VAL A 110 7.87 -11.65 -8.27
C VAL A 110 8.86 -11.24 -7.18
N HIS A 111 9.02 -12.09 -6.14
CA HIS A 111 10.00 -11.87 -5.07
C HIS A 111 11.40 -11.63 -5.64
N ASP A 112 11.88 -12.52 -6.50
CA ASP A 112 13.21 -12.45 -7.08
C ASP A 112 13.43 -11.20 -7.94
N ILE A 113 12.41 -10.77 -8.65
CA ILE A 113 12.48 -9.53 -9.46
C ILE A 113 12.67 -8.32 -8.54
N LEU A 114 11.88 -8.20 -7.47
CA LEU A 114 11.99 -7.09 -6.53
C LEU A 114 13.31 -7.15 -5.76
N ALA A 115 13.67 -8.31 -5.22
CA ALA A 115 14.91 -8.49 -4.45
C ALA A 115 16.19 -8.16 -5.25
N ARG A 116 16.18 -8.36 -6.56
CA ARG A 116 17.32 -8.04 -7.44
C ARG A 116 17.36 -6.59 -7.89
N LYS A 117 16.22 -5.92 -7.94
CA LYS A 117 16.10 -4.58 -8.53
C LYS A 117 16.07 -3.48 -7.49
N VAL A 118 15.47 -3.74 -6.34
CA VAL A 118 15.25 -2.70 -5.33
C VAL A 118 16.44 -2.66 -4.38
N LYS A 119 17.08 -1.51 -4.30
CA LYS A 119 18.07 -1.21 -3.27
C LYS A 119 17.34 -0.89 -1.97
N TYR A 120 17.62 -1.64 -0.91
CA TYR A 120 17.02 -1.40 0.40
C TYR A 120 17.70 -0.21 1.08
N GLU A 121 16.88 0.76 1.54
CA GLU A 121 17.35 1.92 2.31
C GLU A 121 16.41 2.17 3.50
N TYR A 122 16.97 2.77 4.57
CA TYR A 122 16.22 3.05 5.81
C TYR A 122 15.80 4.51 5.94
N ASP A 123 16.60 5.43 5.40
CA ASP A 123 16.37 6.87 5.50
C ASP A 123 15.78 7.39 4.18
N LEU A 124 14.50 7.17 4.03
CA LEU A 124 13.76 7.45 2.81
C LEU A 124 12.76 8.59 3.00
N SER A 125 12.50 9.31 1.91
CA SER A 125 11.36 10.21 1.84
C SER A 125 10.02 9.43 1.89
N TYR A 126 8.93 10.10 2.23
CA TYR A 126 7.61 9.45 2.25
C TYR A 126 7.18 8.90 0.90
N GLU A 127 7.63 9.51 -0.19
CA GLU A 127 7.38 9.06 -1.55
C GLU A 127 7.93 7.64 -1.79
N ASP A 128 9.11 7.36 -1.23
CA ASP A 128 9.80 6.08 -1.39
C ASP A 128 9.21 4.96 -0.51
N HIS A 129 8.31 5.29 0.42
CA HIS A 129 7.51 4.31 1.18
C HIS A 129 6.32 3.77 0.38
N SER A 130 6.01 4.34 -0.77
CA SER A 130 4.97 3.88 -1.68
C SER A 130 5.52 2.91 -2.74
N ILE A 131 4.64 2.40 -3.60
CA ILE A 131 5.05 1.56 -4.74
C ILE A 131 5.96 2.29 -5.73
N VAL A 132 5.99 3.63 -5.71
CA VAL A 132 6.88 4.45 -6.54
C VAL A 132 8.35 4.11 -6.25
N GLY A 133 8.73 4.02 -4.97
CA GLY A 133 10.07 3.65 -4.56
C GLY A 133 10.53 2.32 -5.17
N ALA A 134 9.76 1.26 -4.96
CA ALA A 134 10.13 -0.07 -5.43
C ALA A 134 10.03 -0.24 -6.96
N LEU A 135 9.03 0.34 -7.62
CA LEU A 135 8.76 0.10 -9.04
C LEU A 135 9.45 1.09 -9.98
N LEU A 136 9.58 2.37 -9.58
CA LEU A 136 10.11 3.41 -10.47
C LEU A 136 11.54 3.81 -10.10
N THR A 137 11.80 4.21 -8.85
CA THR A 137 13.14 4.64 -8.42
C THR A 137 14.06 3.49 -8.06
N GLN A 138 13.52 2.29 -7.88
CA GLN A 138 14.24 1.08 -7.48
C GLN A 138 15.00 1.24 -6.14
N THR A 139 14.47 2.09 -5.28
CA THR A 139 14.96 2.32 -3.92
C THR A 139 13.77 2.24 -2.98
N GLY A 140 13.87 1.49 -1.87
CA GLY A 140 12.71 1.32 -1.01
C GLY A 140 13.02 0.64 0.32
N CYS A 141 12.07 0.77 1.23
CA CYS A 141 12.05 0.06 2.52
C CYS A 141 11.15 -1.17 2.49
N CYS A 142 10.99 -1.85 3.62
CA CYS A 142 10.10 -3.01 3.75
C CYS A 142 8.67 -2.69 3.29
N GLU A 143 8.15 -1.51 3.60
CA GLU A 143 6.80 -1.10 3.23
C GLU A 143 6.61 -0.98 1.71
N SER A 144 7.49 -0.24 1.02
CA SER A 144 7.39 -0.06 -0.43
C SER A 144 7.56 -1.36 -1.19
N ILE A 145 8.49 -2.24 -0.73
CA ILE A 145 8.71 -3.55 -1.34
C ILE A 145 7.49 -4.45 -1.16
N SER A 146 6.92 -4.49 0.05
CA SER A 146 5.73 -5.30 0.35
C SER A 146 4.50 -4.83 -0.44
N LYS A 147 4.29 -3.51 -0.52
CA LYS A 147 3.22 -2.91 -1.33
C LYS A 147 3.40 -3.21 -2.83
N ALA A 148 4.62 -3.09 -3.36
CA ALA A 148 4.90 -3.41 -4.75
C ALA A 148 4.73 -4.91 -5.05
N PHE A 149 5.11 -5.77 -4.11
CA PHE A 149 4.90 -7.21 -4.21
C PHE A 149 3.40 -7.53 -4.31
N LYS A 150 2.58 -7.01 -3.38
CA LYS A 150 1.12 -7.14 -3.43
C LYS A 150 0.56 -6.60 -4.75
N PHE A 151 0.97 -5.40 -5.17
CA PHE A 151 0.47 -4.75 -6.38
C PHE A 151 0.69 -5.58 -7.65
N ILE A 152 1.85 -6.26 -7.76
CA ILE A 152 2.14 -7.17 -8.87
C ILE A 152 1.34 -8.47 -8.76
N LEU A 153 1.19 -9.02 -7.54
CA LEU A 153 0.39 -10.23 -7.33
C LEU A 153 -1.10 -10.00 -7.60
N ASP A 154 -1.64 -8.83 -7.26
CA ASP A 154 -3.00 -8.43 -7.60
C ASP A 154 -3.21 -8.39 -9.13
N LYS A 155 -2.20 -7.92 -9.90
CA LYS A 155 -2.23 -8.01 -11.38
C LYS A 155 -2.22 -9.45 -11.88
N LEU A 156 -1.61 -10.36 -11.16
CA LEU A 156 -1.60 -11.80 -11.46
C LEU A 156 -2.84 -12.54 -10.96
N GLU A 157 -3.76 -11.85 -10.29
CA GLU A 157 -4.94 -12.43 -9.64
C GLU A 157 -4.56 -13.46 -8.55
N ILE A 158 -3.41 -13.29 -7.91
CA ILE A 158 -2.93 -14.11 -6.80
C ILE A 158 -3.24 -13.39 -5.49
N PRO A 159 -4.11 -13.96 -4.63
CA PRO A 159 -4.45 -13.32 -3.35
C PRO A 159 -3.23 -13.08 -2.47
N CYS A 160 -3.07 -11.86 -1.99
CA CYS A 160 -1.96 -11.43 -1.14
C CYS A 160 -2.42 -10.37 -0.14
N LEU A 161 -1.97 -10.50 1.10
CA LEU A 161 -2.22 -9.51 2.17
C LEU A 161 -0.89 -8.95 2.66
N CYS A 162 -0.83 -7.63 2.85
CA CYS A 162 0.26 -6.99 3.57
C CYS A 162 -0.03 -7.05 5.08
N VAL A 163 0.88 -7.60 5.85
CA VAL A 163 0.77 -7.71 7.31
C VAL A 163 1.90 -6.92 7.94
N SER A 164 1.55 -6.00 8.83
CA SER A 164 2.51 -5.24 9.65
C SER A 164 2.74 -5.95 10.97
N GLY A 165 3.95 -5.89 11.49
CA GLY A 165 4.30 -6.49 12.77
C GLY A 165 5.65 -6.00 13.28
N ASP A 166 5.97 -6.42 14.50
CA ASP A 166 7.28 -6.15 15.10
C ASP A 166 8.25 -7.27 14.76
N ALA A 167 9.42 -6.94 14.25
CA ALA A 167 10.51 -7.90 14.08
C ALA A 167 11.39 -7.93 15.34
N TYR A 168 11.59 -9.11 15.90
CA TYR A 168 12.50 -9.32 17.03
C TYR A 168 13.77 -10.02 16.56
N ASP A 169 14.90 -9.33 16.70
CA ASP A 169 16.22 -9.95 16.58
C ASP A 169 16.72 -10.31 17.99
N ALA A 170 16.91 -11.57 18.27
CA ALA A 170 17.33 -12.08 19.58
C ALA A 170 18.64 -11.46 20.12
N GLY A 171 19.43 -10.80 19.27
CA GLY A 171 20.69 -10.14 19.64
C GLY A 171 20.64 -8.60 19.68
N ARG A 172 19.60 -7.94 19.17
CA ARG A 172 19.60 -6.47 18.95
C ARG A 172 18.36 -5.72 19.45
N GLY A 173 17.42 -6.39 20.09
CA GLY A 173 16.18 -5.76 20.53
C GLY A 173 15.13 -5.61 19.44
N LYS A 174 14.03 -4.91 19.77
CA LYS A 174 12.90 -4.67 18.86
C LYS A 174 13.33 -3.80 17.67
N ARG A 175 13.01 -4.23 16.46
CA ARG A 175 13.05 -3.41 15.25
C ARG A 175 11.64 -3.34 14.66
N ASP A 176 11.20 -2.14 14.32
CA ASP A 176 9.98 -1.95 13.55
C ASP A 176 10.19 -2.53 12.14
N ALA A 177 9.27 -3.35 11.69
CA ALA A 177 9.28 -4.01 10.39
C ALA A 177 8.06 -3.60 9.57
#